data_425584728f4e751a0cd69a79eb8ab01e
#
_entry.id   425584728f4e751a0cd69a79eb8ab01e
#
_cell.length_a   1.000
_cell.length_b   1.000
_cell.length_c   1.000
_cell.angle_alpha   90.00
_cell.angle_beta   90.00
_cell.angle_gamma   90.00
#
_symmetry.space_group_name_H-M   'P 1'
#
loop_
_entity.id
_entity.type
_entity.pdbx_description
1 polymer ?
#
loop_
_entity_poly.entity_id
_entity_poly.type
_entity_poly.pdbx_seq_one_letter_code
_entity_poly.pdbx_strand_id
1 'polypeptide(L)'
;MKIESTLSFIFILLFTSSIYGYNKENSCEKLMQNGNNLEAVDAAKKIKNQYDKHFCLGKAYYRSNMHELAIKAFNDSEEGAELPADQMFSILYKGIAERDSGSINISSKTFTRGLETAKLGNSKYLQMERRFLYQLGQNALSTNEYDESIDFFSKSIVISVNDDERAEGLDRLSLAYYGKKKLDKAIEYALKASNMYLKTGDLNNYADKQLNMATYHLENNAPDRSLRLLEKLEQFAKDNGSQYYEAKALLEQSLVFKSKGDEQNAIARFNIGFDIAKSIGAKDLLPPKK
;
A
#
# COMPACT_ATOMS: atom_id res chain seq x y z
N MET A 1 -19.87 -2.31 4.57
CA MET A 1 -19.26 -1.04 4.14
C MET A 1 -17.99 -1.41 3.41
N LYS A 2 -17.98 -1.33 2.06
CA LYS A 2 -16.80 -1.65 1.24
C LYS A 2 -15.80 -0.53 1.42
N ILE A 3 -14.64 -0.84 1.99
CA ILE A 3 -13.48 0.05 2.00
C ILE A 3 -12.85 -0.06 0.61
N GLU A 4 -13.19 0.87 -0.27
CA GLU A 4 -12.48 1.04 -1.53
C GLU A 4 -11.12 1.69 -1.23
N SER A 5 -10.08 0.86 -1.19
CA SER A 5 -8.69 1.27 -1.08
C SER A 5 -8.14 1.62 -2.47
N THR A 6 -8.57 2.72 -3.02
CA THR A 6 -8.01 3.25 -4.26
C THR A 6 -7.18 4.48 -3.92
N LEU A 7 -5.88 4.34 -3.62
CA LEU A 7 -4.86 5.41 -3.80
C LEU A 7 -3.52 5.16 -3.09
N SER A 8 -3.10 3.90 -2.89
CA SER A 8 -1.79 3.63 -2.27
C SER A 8 -0.77 2.96 -3.21
N PHE A 9 -0.96 3.01 -4.52
CA PHE A 9 -0.20 2.16 -5.47
C PHE A 9 0.93 2.85 -6.25
N ILE A 10 1.17 4.15 -6.07
CA ILE A 10 2.14 4.87 -6.92
C ILE A 10 3.58 4.84 -6.39
N PHE A 11 3.83 4.52 -5.11
CA PHE A 11 5.17 4.69 -4.51
C PHE A 11 6.10 3.46 -4.49
N ILE A 12 5.62 2.25 -4.79
CA ILE A 12 6.45 1.01 -4.68
C ILE A 12 7.43 0.82 -5.85
N LEU A 13 7.36 1.63 -6.91
CA LEU A 13 8.09 1.37 -8.16
C LEU A 13 9.42 2.10 -8.34
N LEU A 14 9.85 2.97 -7.43
CA LEU A 14 11.01 3.83 -7.68
C LEU A 14 12.35 3.40 -7.05
N PHE A 15 12.40 2.37 -6.21
CA PHE A 15 13.63 2.08 -5.45
C PHE A 15 14.32 0.74 -5.75
N THR A 16 14.02 0.02 -6.83
CA THR A 16 14.56 -1.33 -7.05
C THR A 16 15.60 -1.48 -8.15
N SER A 17 16.04 -0.39 -8.78
CA SER A 17 17.01 -0.49 -9.90
C SER A 17 18.49 -0.60 -9.50
N SER A 18 18.85 -0.38 -8.23
CA SER A 18 20.27 -0.22 -7.84
C SER A 18 20.97 -1.49 -7.34
N ILE A 19 20.28 -2.56 -7.01
CA ILE A 19 20.93 -3.72 -6.33
C ILE A 19 21.25 -4.88 -7.26
N TYR A 20 20.58 -5.00 -8.40
CA TYR A 20 20.78 -6.12 -9.32
C TYR A 20 20.97 -5.65 -10.78
N GLY A 21 21.94 -4.80 -11.05
CA GLY A 21 22.46 -4.59 -12.41
C GLY A 21 21.46 -4.24 -13.53
N TYR A 22 20.22 -3.87 -13.20
CA TYR A 22 19.19 -3.51 -14.17
C TYR A 22 19.38 -2.04 -14.60
N ASN A 23 20.49 -1.80 -15.32
CA ASN A 23 20.86 -0.49 -15.85
C ASN A 23 20.72 -0.51 -17.38
N LYS A 24 19.49 -0.66 -17.87
CA LYS A 24 19.07 -0.20 -19.19
C LYS A 24 17.72 0.47 -19.02
N GLU A 25 17.70 1.81 -18.94
CA GLU A 25 16.51 2.57 -19.27
C GLU A 25 16.05 2.15 -20.67
N ASN A 26 15.23 1.11 -20.74
CA ASN A 26 14.64 0.78 -22.02
C ASN A 26 13.50 1.79 -22.29
N SER A 27 13.24 2.06 -23.55
CA SER A 27 12.19 3.00 -23.97
C SER A 27 10.82 2.68 -23.36
N CYS A 28 10.56 1.42 -23.05
CA CYS A 28 9.32 0.94 -22.44
C CYS A 28 9.18 1.46 -20.99
N GLU A 29 10.20 1.37 -20.16
CA GLU A 29 10.15 1.88 -18.78
C GLU A 29 9.96 3.39 -18.74
N LYS A 30 10.67 4.12 -19.58
CA LYS A 30 10.56 5.57 -19.70
C LYS A 30 9.15 6.00 -20.12
N LEU A 31 8.53 5.28 -21.06
CA LEU A 31 7.16 5.55 -21.49
C LEU A 31 6.16 5.32 -20.35
N MET A 32 6.33 4.22 -19.58
CA MET A 32 5.47 3.96 -18.41
C MET A 32 5.64 5.00 -17.30
N GLN A 33 6.84 5.53 -17.07
CA GLN A 33 7.07 6.62 -16.12
C GLN A 33 6.33 7.90 -16.51
N ASN A 34 6.20 8.15 -17.82
CA ASN A 34 5.45 9.28 -18.37
C ASN A 34 3.93 9.02 -18.49
N GLY A 35 3.44 7.87 -18.03
CA GLY A 35 2.02 7.50 -18.14
C GLY A 35 1.60 6.92 -19.49
N ASN A 36 2.52 6.80 -20.47
CA ASN A 36 2.26 6.33 -21.83
C ASN A 36 2.26 4.79 -21.90
N ASN A 37 1.38 4.14 -21.15
CA ASN A 37 1.40 2.70 -20.97
C ASN A 37 1.13 1.92 -22.27
N LEU A 38 0.25 2.40 -23.16
CA LEU A 38 -0.03 1.73 -24.44
C LEU A 38 1.12 1.85 -25.41
N GLU A 39 1.82 3.01 -25.46
CA GLU A 39 3.02 3.18 -26.27
C GLU A 39 4.18 2.29 -25.74
N ALA A 40 4.21 2.07 -24.42
CA ALA A 40 5.17 1.17 -23.81
C ALA A 40 4.98 -0.29 -24.28
N VAL A 41 3.75 -0.75 -24.57
CA VAL A 41 3.48 -2.06 -25.16
C VAL A 41 4.16 -2.18 -26.54
N ASP A 42 4.06 -1.15 -27.38
CA ASP A 42 4.67 -1.18 -28.71
C ASP A 42 6.21 -1.07 -28.66
N ALA A 43 6.72 -0.34 -27.68
CA ALA A 43 8.16 -0.28 -27.42
C ALA A 43 8.68 -1.64 -26.91
N ALA A 44 7.95 -2.31 -26.02
CA ALA A 44 8.32 -3.62 -25.51
C ALA A 44 8.43 -4.69 -26.60
N LYS A 45 7.53 -4.68 -27.59
CA LYS A 45 7.56 -5.64 -28.73
C LYS A 45 8.88 -5.61 -29.50
N LYS A 46 9.63 -4.50 -29.45
CA LYS A 46 10.93 -4.31 -30.13
C LYS A 46 12.12 -4.82 -29.33
N ILE A 47 11.92 -5.20 -28.07
CA ILE A 47 12.97 -5.74 -27.21
C ILE A 47 13.36 -7.14 -27.67
N LYS A 48 14.64 -7.42 -27.85
CA LYS A 48 15.14 -8.71 -28.34
C LYS A 48 15.20 -9.79 -27.26
N ASN A 49 15.64 -9.40 -26.05
CA ASN A 49 15.67 -10.34 -24.92
C ASN A 49 14.25 -10.73 -24.52
N GLN A 50 13.97 -12.03 -24.42
CA GLN A 50 12.61 -12.53 -24.19
C GLN A 50 12.11 -12.17 -22.79
N TYR A 51 12.94 -12.32 -21.77
CA TYR A 51 12.59 -11.92 -20.40
C TYR A 51 12.23 -10.44 -20.36
N ASP A 52 13.14 -9.55 -20.78
CA ASP A 52 12.93 -8.10 -20.75
C ASP A 52 11.70 -7.67 -21.53
N LYS A 53 11.48 -8.26 -22.70
CA LYS A 53 10.32 -8.02 -23.56
C LYS A 53 9.02 -8.32 -22.82
N HIS A 54 8.89 -9.54 -22.34
CA HIS A 54 7.65 -9.99 -21.71
C HIS A 54 7.44 -9.38 -20.34
N PHE A 55 8.52 -9.11 -19.58
CA PHE A 55 8.44 -8.41 -18.29
C PHE A 55 7.95 -6.97 -18.48
N CYS A 56 8.44 -6.27 -19.51
CA CYS A 56 7.97 -4.93 -19.84
C CYS A 56 6.51 -4.93 -20.33
N LEU A 57 6.14 -5.87 -21.21
CA LEU A 57 4.75 -6.07 -21.63
C LEU A 57 3.82 -6.27 -20.43
N GLY A 58 4.21 -7.15 -19.50
CA GLY A 58 3.44 -7.42 -18.29
C GLY A 58 3.21 -6.16 -17.46
N LYS A 59 4.24 -5.36 -17.22
CA LYS A 59 4.12 -4.09 -16.49
C LYS A 59 3.24 -3.08 -17.23
N ALA A 60 3.38 -2.95 -18.54
CA ALA A 60 2.58 -2.03 -19.35
C ALA A 60 1.10 -2.41 -19.37
N TYR A 61 0.78 -3.70 -19.54
CA TYR A 61 -0.59 -4.22 -19.46
C TYR A 61 -1.17 -4.05 -18.06
N TYR A 62 -0.41 -4.35 -17.01
CA TYR A 62 -0.86 -4.17 -15.62
C TYR A 62 -1.24 -2.71 -15.34
N ARG A 63 -0.38 -1.75 -15.72
CA ARG A 63 -0.66 -0.32 -15.58
C ARG A 63 -1.85 0.17 -16.43
N SER A 64 -2.18 -0.55 -17.49
CA SER A 64 -3.36 -0.31 -18.32
C SER A 64 -4.62 -1.03 -17.81
N ASN A 65 -4.56 -1.65 -16.61
CA ASN A 65 -5.66 -2.43 -16.01
C ASN A 65 -6.07 -3.67 -16.85
N MET A 66 -5.15 -4.16 -17.70
CA MET A 66 -5.35 -5.35 -18.53
C MET A 66 -4.75 -6.59 -17.85
N HIS A 67 -5.33 -6.98 -16.71
CA HIS A 67 -4.74 -7.97 -15.81
C HIS A 67 -4.48 -9.33 -16.44
N GLU A 68 -5.39 -9.85 -17.26
CA GLU A 68 -5.20 -11.15 -17.94
C GLU A 68 -4.00 -11.15 -18.90
N LEU A 69 -3.84 -10.07 -19.68
CA LEU A 69 -2.69 -9.91 -20.55
C LEU A 69 -1.39 -9.74 -19.76
N ALA A 70 -1.45 -9.04 -18.63
CA ALA A 70 -0.32 -8.90 -17.73
C ALA A 70 0.13 -10.24 -17.15
N ILE A 71 -0.81 -11.05 -16.66
CA ILE A 71 -0.55 -12.39 -16.11
C ILE A 71 0.12 -13.28 -17.17
N LYS A 72 -0.42 -13.28 -18.40
CA LYS A 72 0.19 -14.03 -19.50
C LYS A 72 1.61 -13.56 -19.80
N ALA A 73 1.79 -12.26 -19.92
CA ALA A 73 3.11 -11.70 -20.22
C ALA A 73 4.13 -11.97 -19.10
N PHE A 74 3.73 -11.92 -17.83
CA PHE A 74 4.61 -12.29 -16.72
C PHE A 74 4.91 -13.79 -16.69
N ASN A 75 4.00 -14.64 -17.14
CA ASN A 75 4.28 -16.07 -17.31
C ASN A 75 5.34 -16.29 -18.40
N ASP A 76 5.16 -15.68 -19.57
CA ASP A 76 6.14 -15.75 -20.66
C ASP A 76 7.51 -15.17 -20.24
N SER A 77 7.51 -14.13 -19.39
CA SER A 77 8.73 -13.58 -18.80
C SER A 77 9.39 -14.56 -17.83
N GLU A 78 8.61 -15.23 -16.99
CA GLU A 78 9.13 -16.24 -16.07
C GLU A 78 9.81 -17.39 -16.82
N GLU A 79 9.21 -17.87 -17.92
CA GLU A 79 9.77 -18.91 -18.77
C GLU A 79 11.04 -18.48 -19.50
N GLY A 80 11.15 -17.19 -19.86
CA GLY A 80 12.32 -16.62 -20.52
C GLY A 80 13.44 -16.17 -19.57
N ALA A 81 13.26 -16.31 -18.24
CA ALA A 81 14.21 -15.88 -17.25
C ALA A 81 15.39 -16.86 -17.11
N GLU A 82 16.61 -16.37 -17.35
CA GLU A 82 17.85 -17.16 -17.15
C GLU A 82 18.36 -17.09 -15.73
N LEU A 83 18.06 -15.99 -15.02
CA LEU A 83 18.53 -15.76 -13.65
C LEU A 83 17.39 -16.01 -12.64
N PRO A 84 17.67 -16.66 -11.50
CA PRO A 84 16.66 -16.85 -10.45
C PRO A 84 16.04 -15.55 -9.94
N ALA A 85 16.80 -14.44 -9.93
CA ALA A 85 16.27 -13.12 -9.56
C ALA A 85 15.19 -12.66 -10.53
N ASP A 86 15.41 -12.80 -11.84
CA ASP A 86 14.48 -12.39 -12.89
C ASP A 86 13.19 -13.26 -12.84
N GLN A 87 13.37 -14.56 -12.61
CA GLN A 87 12.25 -15.48 -12.39
C GLN A 87 11.41 -15.03 -11.19
N MET A 88 12.04 -14.71 -10.05
CA MET A 88 11.33 -14.24 -8.85
C MET A 88 10.60 -12.91 -9.08
N PHE A 89 11.17 -11.98 -9.87
CA PHE A 89 10.46 -10.75 -10.23
C PHE A 89 9.22 -11.04 -11.07
N SER A 90 9.32 -11.94 -12.05
CA SER A 90 8.17 -12.34 -12.87
C SER A 90 7.07 -12.96 -12.01
N ILE A 91 7.41 -13.88 -11.11
CA ILE A 91 6.50 -14.49 -10.14
C ILE A 91 5.83 -13.42 -9.26
N LEU A 92 6.60 -12.46 -8.75
CA LEU A 92 6.08 -11.39 -7.89
C LEU A 92 5.02 -10.55 -8.61
N TYR A 93 5.33 -10.06 -9.79
CA TYR A 93 4.41 -9.21 -10.56
C TYR A 93 3.21 -10.00 -11.10
N LYS A 94 3.39 -11.28 -11.48
CA LYS A 94 2.30 -12.18 -11.83
C LYS A 94 1.32 -12.33 -10.68
N GLY A 95 1.82 -12.66 -9.47
CA GLY A 95 0.98 -12.81 -8.30
C GLY A 95 0.23 -11.52 -7.92
N ILE A 96 0.85 -10.35 -8.09
CA ILE A 96 0.17 -9.06 -7.90
C ILE A 96 -0.97 -8.89 -8.91
N ALA A 97 -0.73 -9.17 -10.20
CA ALA A 97 -1.75 -9.07 -11.23
C ALA A 97 -2.91 -10.07 -11.01
N GLU A 98 -2.61 -11.29 -10.54
CA GLU A 98 -3.61 -12.31 -10.18
C GLU A 98 -4.48 -11.84 -9.02
N ARG A 99 -3.90 -11.24 -7.96
CA ARG A 99 -4.66 -10.67 -6.84
C ARG A 99 -5.59 -9.57 -7.32
N ASP A 100 -5.07 -8.63 -8.10
CA ASP A 100 -5.80 -7.44 -8.53
C ASP A 100 -6.87 -7.78 -9.59
N SER A 101 -6.76 -8.95 -10.27
CA SER A 101 -7.84 -9.54 -11.07
C SER A 101 -8.93 -10.23 -10.22
N GLY A 102 -8.77 -10.28 -8.89
CA GLY A 102 -9.67 -10.98 -7.96
C GLY A 102 -9.31 -12.45 -7.70
N SER A 103 -8.25 -12.98 -8.30
CA SER A 103 -7.82 -14.37 -8.19
C SER A 103 -6.91 -14.61 -6.98
N ILE A 104 -7.34 -14.21 -5.76
CA ILE A 104 -6.50 -14.17 -4.55
C ILE A 104 -5.89 -15.54 -4.22
N ASN A 105 -6.65 -16.63 -4.34
CA ASN A 105 -6.16 -17.99 -4.05
C ASN A 105 -5.05 -18.43 -5.02
N ILE A 106 -5.13 -18.02 -6.29
CA ILE A 106 -4.09 -18.30 -7.29
C ILE A 106 -2.86 -17.47 -6.97
N SER A 107 -3.04 -16.18 -6.69
CA SER A 107 -1.99 -15.26 -6.24
C SER A 107 -1.21 -15.80 -5.03
N SER A 108 -1.92 -16.32 -4.02
CA SER A 108 -1.29 -16.90 -2.83
C SER A 108 -0.41 -18.11 -3.18
N LYS A 109 -0.86 -18.99 -4.07
CA LYS A 109 -0.03 -20.11 -4.57
C LYS A 109 1.19 -19.61 -5.34
N THR A 110 1.01 -18.59 -6.17
CA THR A 110 2.10 -17.97 -6.93
C THR A 110 3.15 -17.36 -5.99
N PHE A 111 2.73 -16.62 -4.96
CA PHE A 111 3.66 -16.06 -3.98
C PHE A 111 4.33 -17.11 -3.10
N THR A 112 3.62 -18.17 -2.72
CA THR A 112 4.22 -19.29 -1.96
C THR A 112 5.35 -19.93 -2.75
N ARG A 113 5.14 -20.22 -4.03
CA ARG A 113 6.19 -20.75 -4.92
C ARG A 113 7.38 -19.79 -5.02
N GLY A 114 7.13 -18.48 -5.15
CA GLY A 114 8.19 -17.46 -5.16
C GLY A 114 8.97 -17.41 -3.83
N LEU A 115 8.27 -17.53 -2.71
CA LEU A 115 8.87 -17.59 -1.38
C LEU A 115 9.79 -18.82 -1.21
N GLU A 116 9.33 -19.98 -1.66
CA GLU A 116 10.13 -21.21 -1.66
C GLU A 116 11.40 -21.04 -2.50
N THR A 117 11.27 -20.47 -3.71
CA THR A 117 12.42 -20.18 -4.58
C THR A 117 13.41 -19.21 -3.93
N ALA A 118 12.92 -18.16 -3.25
CA ALA A 118 13.77 -17.20 -2.56
C ALA A 118 14.56 -17.85 -1.41
N LYS A 119 13.91 -18.73 -0.63
CA LYS A 119 14.52 -19.46 0.48
C LYS A 119 15.64 -20.42 0.05
N LEU A 120 15.53 -21.03 -1.12
CA LEU A 120 16.61 -21.90 -1.65
C LEU A 120 17.92 -21.13 -1.86
N GLY A 121 17.86 -19.83 -2.10
CA GLY A 121 19.04 -18.98 -2.27
C GLY A 121 19.65 -18.47 -0.96
N ASN A 122 19.16 -18.90 0.19
CA ASN A 122 19.59 -18.45 1.53
C ASN A 122 19.59 -16.90 1.63
N SER A 123 20.59 -16.31 2.29
CA SER A 123 20.68 -14.86 2.50
C SER A 123 20.75 -14.04 1.22
N LYS A 124 21.09 -14.64 0.07
CA LYS A 124 21.20 -13.92 -1.22
C LYS A 124 19.89 -13.27 -1.66
N TYR A 125 18.76 -13.87 -1.32
CA TYR A 125 17.45 -13.41 -1.79
C TYR A 125 16.51 -12.95 -0.66
N LEU A 126 17.05 -12.55 0.49
CA LEU A 126 16.25 -12.07 1.63
C LEU A 126 15.26 -10.96 1.27
N GLN A 127 15.64 -10.07 0.34
CA GLN A 127 14.73 -9.01 -0.13
C GLN A 127 13.53 -9.57 -0.91
N MET A 128 13.74 -10.61 -1.70
CA MET A 128 12.64 -11.27 -2.41
C MET A 128 11.78 -12.09 -1.44
N GLU A 129 12.42 -12.77 -0.46
CA GLU A 129 11.71 -13.46 0.62
C GLU A 129 10.80 -12.48 1.38
N ARG A 130 11.31 -11.30 1.79
CA ARG A 130 10.53 -10.25 2.43
C ARG A 130 9.32 -9.85 1.58
N ARG A 131 9.53 -9.61 0.29
CA ARG A 131 8.47 -9.19 -0.63
C ARG A 131 7.37 -10.24 -0.75
N PHE A 132 7.73 -11.52 -0.90
CA PHE A 132 6.73 -12.59 -0.97
C PHE A 132 5.96 -12.76 0.34
N LEU A 133 6.64 -12.70 1.50
CA LEU A 133 5.99 -12.71 2.81
C LEU A 133 5.00 -11.54 2.95
N TYR A 134 5.42 -10.34 2.54
CA TYR A 134 4.54 -9.17 2.56
C TYR A 134 3.30 -9.36 1.68
N GLN A 135 3.46 -9.87 0.45
CA GLN A 135 2.33 -10.10 -0.46
C GLN A 135 1.39 -11.21 0.04
N LEU A 136 1.91 -12.27 0.63
CA LEU A 136 1.11 -13.30 1.30
C LEU A 136 0.32 -12.72 2.47
N GLY A 137 0.95 -11.87 3.28
CA GLY A 137 0.27 -11.14 4.34
C GLY A 137 -0.86 -10.24 3.83
N GLN A 138 -0.66 -9.58 2.69
CA GLN A 138 -1.68 -8.76 2.03
C GLN A 138 -2.87 -9.61 1.54
N ASN A 139 -2.60 -10.76 0.93
CA ASN A 139 -3.66 -11.68 0.50
C ASN A 139 -4.48 -12.18 1.69
N ALA A 140 -3.81 -12.65 2.75
CA ALA A 140 -4.45 -13.12 3.98
C ALA A 140 -5.28 -12.00 4.65
N LEU A 141 -4.77 -10.74 4.64
CA LEU A 141 -5.51 -9.59 5.15
C LEU A 141 -6.81 -9.36 4.36
N SER A 142 -6.73 -9.46 3.03
CA SER A 142 -7.88 -9.22 2.14
C SER A 142 -8.95 -10.31 2.23
N THR A 143 -8.58 -11.52 2.65
CA THR A 143 -9.51 -12.64 2.90
C THR A 143 -9.95 -12.75 4.36
N ASN A 144 -9.55 -11.78 5.22
CA ASN A 144 -9.81 -11.76 6.66
C ASN A 144 -9.14 -12.92 7.45
N GLU A 145 -8.12 -13.54 6.88
CA GLU A 145 -7.28 -14.54 7.54
C GLU A 145 -6.23 -13.83 8.40
N TYR A 146 -6.72 -13.13 9.45
CA TYR A 146 -5.92 -12.18 10.21
C TYR A 146 -4.72 -12.81 10.94
N ASP A 147 -4.84 -14.07 11.42
CA ASP A 147 -3.74 -14.75 12.10
C ASP A 147 -2.59 -15.05 11.16
N GLU A 148 -2.90 -15.53 9.96
CA GLU A 148 -1.91 -15.76 8.91
C GLU A 148 -1.28 -14.45 8.44
N SER A 149 -2.10 -13.42 8.26
CA SER A 149 -1.63 -12.08 7.91
C SER A 149 -0.63 -11.54 8.92
N ILE A 150 -0.91 -11.68 10.23
CA ILE A 150 0.00 -11.29 11.31
C ILE A 150 1.30 -12.07 11.26
N ASP A 151 1.26 -13.38 11.03
CA ASP A 151 2.46 -14.23 10.93
C ASP A 151 3.35 -13.80 9.76
N PHE A 152 2.76 -13.63 8.57
CA PHE A 152 3.49 -13.21 7.38
C PHE A 152 4.12 -11.82 7.52
N PHE A 153 3.38 -10.82 8.00
CA PHE A 153 3.94 -9.48 8.19
C PHE A 153 5.02 -9.47 9.28
N SER A 154 4.83 -10.22 10.37
CA SER A 154 5.85 -10.32 11.42
C SER A 154 7.15 -10.89 10.88
N LYS A 155 7.10 -11.95 10.07
CA LYS A 155 8.27 -12.52 9.41
C LYS A 155 8.92 -11.54 8.43
N SER A 156 8.10 -10.81 7.66
CA SER A 156 8.58 -9.79 6.73
C SER A 156 9.35 -8.67 7.44
N ILE A 157 8.85 -8.20 8.59
CA ILE A 157 9.49 -7.14 9.40
C ILE A 157 10.86 -7.58 9.92
N VAL A 158 10.98 -8.83 10.37
CA VAL A 158 12.25 -9.37 10.92
C VAL A 158 13.39 -9.27 9.90
N ILE A 159 13.10 -9.48 8.62
CA ILE A 159 14.10 -9.45 7.53
C ILE A 159 14.10 -8.16 6.73
N SER A 160 13.41 -7.12 7.22
CA SER A 160 13.44 -5.77 6.62
C SER A 160 14.79 -5.11 6.85
N VAL A 161 15.35 -4.48 5.81
CA VAL A 161 16.69 -3.88 5.86
C VAL A 161 16.69 -2.38 6.13
N ASN A 162 15.56 -1.70 5.96
CA ASN A 162 15.41 -0.26 6.17
C ASN A 162 14.14 0.08 6.96
N ASP A 163 14.05 1.35 7.38
CA ASP A 163 12.94 1.83 8.20
C ASP A 163 11.62 1.92 7.41
N ASP A 164 11.66 2.18 6.10
CA ASP A 164 10.45 2.23 5.27
C ASP A 164 9.79 0.86 5.17
N GLU A 165 10.57 -0.18 4.91
CA GLU A 165 10.07 -1.56 4.88
C GLU A 165 9.50 -2.01 6.21
N ARG A 166 10.12 -1.59 7.34
CA ARG A 166 9.60 -1.87 8.68
C ARG A 166 8.32 -1.13 8.95
N ALA A 167 8.25 0.16 8.57
CA ALA A 167 7.06 0.99 8.73
C ALA A 167 5.87 0.38 7.97
N GLU A 168 6.09 -0.03 6.73
CA GLU A 168 5.09 -0.69 5.89
C GLU A 168 4.56 -1.99 6.54
N GLY A 169 5.45 -2.85 7.02
CA GLY A 169 5.07 -4.08 7.71
C GLY A 169 4.29 -3.82 9.01
N LEU A 170 4.71 -2.84 9.82
CA LEU A 170 4.04 -2.45 11.07
C LEU A 170 2.65 -1.85 10.79
N ASP A 171 2.51 -1.06 9.73
CA ASP A 171 1.20 -0.56 9.29
C ASP A 171 0.24 -1.71 8.99
N ARG A 172 0.70 -2.70 8.22
CA ARG A 172 -0.12 -3.88 7.90
C ARG A 172 -0.46 -4.73 9.12
N LEU A 173 0.48 -4.87 10.06
CA LEU A 173 0.18 -5.50 11.36
C LEU A 173 -0.92 -4.76 12.12
N SER A 174 -0.87 -3.44 12.13
CA SER A 174 -1.93 -2.62 12.73
C SER A 174 -3.30 -2.94 12.14
N LEU A 175 -3.40 -3.00 10.81
CA LEU A 175 -4.66 -3.34 10.12
C LEU A 175 -5.13 -4.76 10.41
N ALA A 176 -4.22 -5.74 10.48
CA ALA A 176 -4.56 -7.11 10.80
C ALA A 176 -5.09 -7.26 12.24
N TYR A 177 -4.47 -6.58 13.21
CA TYR A 177 -4.96 -6.54 14.60
C TYR A 177 -6.29 -5.78 14.72
N TYR A 178 -6.49 -4.73 13.94
CA TYR A 178 -7.78 -4.03 13.88
C TYR A 178 -8.88 -4.96 13.34
N GLY A 179 -8.62 -5.72 12.28
CA GLY A 179 -9.53 -6.72 11.75
C GLY A 179 -9.91 -7.78 12.79
N LYS A 180 -8.95 -8.20 13.62
CA LYS A 180 -9.19 -9.10 14.78
C LYS A 180 -9.89 -8.43 15.97
N LYS A 181 -10.24 -7.15 15.89
CA LYS A 181 -10.79 -6.38 17.01
C LYS A 181 -9.87 -6.32 18.24
N LYS A 182 -8.55 -6.43 18.03
CA LYS A 182 -7.53 -6.25 19.06
C LYS A 182 -7.03 -4.80 19.03
N LEU A 183 -7.95 -3.86 19.41
CA LEU A 183 -7.74 -2.42 19.22
C LEU A 183 -6.47 -1.89 19.90
N ASP A 184 -6.13 -2.36 21.09
CA ASP A 184 -4.90 -1.93 21.79
C ASP A 184 -3.64 -2.29 20.99
N LYS A 185 -3.60 -3.49 20.40
CA LYS A 185 -2.49 -3.90 19.52
C LYS A 185 -2.50 -3.13 18.21
N ALA A 186 -3.66 -2.88 17.63
CA ALA A 186 -3.78 -2.05 16.42
C ALA A 186 -3.20 -0.66 16.66
N ILE A 187 -3.53 -0.02 17.79
CA ILE A 187 -2.98 1.29 18.19
C ILE A 187 -1.46 1.21 18.39
N GLU A 188 -0.97 0.17 19.10
CA GLU A 188 0.47 -0.02 19.33
C GLU A 188 1.25 -0.08 18.02
N TYR A 189 0.80 -0.90 17.06
CA TYR A 189 1.49 -1.06 15.79
C TYR A 189 1.33 0.15 14.87
N ALA A 190 0.17 0.81 14.88
CA ALA A 190 -0.03 2.08 14.17
C ALA A 190 0.91 3.17 14.68
N LEU A 191 1.10 3.27 16.01
CA LEU A 191 2.04 4.22 16.61
C LEU A 191 3.50 3.94 16.19
N LYS A 192 3.91 2.66 16.20
CA LYS A 192 5.25 2.27 15.74
C LYS A 192 5.47 2.64 14.27
N ALA A 193 4.50 2.34 13.40
CA ALA A 193 4.54 2.69 11.98
C ALA A 193 4.58 4.22 11.79
N SER A 194 3.72 4.96 12.49
CA SER A 194 3.65 6.41 12.45
C SER A 194 4.99 7.07 12.79
N ASN A 195 5.64 6.62 13.87
CA ASN A 195 6.95 7.15 14.27
C ASN A 195 8.03 6.88 13.22
N MET A 196 8.00 5.73 12.54
CA MET A 196 8.93 5.43 11.47
C MET A 196 8.67 6.29 10.23
N TYR A 197 7.41 6.46 9.81
CA TYR A 197 7.06 7.34 8.70
C TYR A 197 7.46 8.80 8.95
N LEU A 198 7.28 9.29 10.19
CA LEU A 198 7.75 10.62 10.56
C LEU A 198 9.28 10.73 10.45
N LYS A 199 10.02 9.70 10.90
CA LYS A 199 11.49 9.64 10.82
C LYS A 199 12.00 9.60 9.37
N THR A 200 11.31 8.88 8.47
CA THR A 200 11.69 8.79 7.06
C THR A 200 11.18 9.96 6.22
N GLY A 201 10.37 10.85 6.81
CA GLY A 201 9.81 12.02 6.13
C GLY A 201 8.56 11.70 5.27
N ASP A 202 7.99 10.51 5.40
CA ASP A 202 6.72 10.17 4.75
C ASP A 202 5.54 10.73 5.56
N LEU A 203 5.31 12.03 5.39
CA LEU A 203 4.31 12.77 6.14
C LEU A 203 2.87 12.34 5.83
N ASN A 204 2.62 11.82 4.63
CA ASN A 204 1.30 11.32 4.24
C ASN A 204 0.95 10.04 5.01
N ASN A 205 1.83 9.05 4.99
CA ASN A 205 1.62 7.83 5.76
C ASN A 205 1.62 8.11 7.26
N TYR A 206 2.44 9.06 7.76
CA TYR A 206 2.34 9.52 9.15
C TYR A 206 0.91 10.01 9.47
N ALA A 207 0.35 10.91 8.66
CA ALA A 207 -0.99 11.47 8.87
C ALA A 207 -2.08 10.39 8.81
N ASP A 208 -2.00 9.45 7.87
CA ASP A 208 -2.94 8.32 7.78
C ASP A 208 -2.89 7.44 9.03
N LYS A 209 -1.71 7.22 9.63
CA LYS A 209 -1.62 6.46 10.90
C LYS A 209 -2.23 7.21 12.06
N GLN A 210 -2.10 8.55 12.13
CA GLN A 210 -2.78 9.36 13.14
C GLN A 210 -4.31 9.22 13.03
N LEU A 211 -4.86 9.24 11.81
CA LEU A 211 -6.29 9.00 11.56
C LEU A 211 -6.72 7.60 11.98
N ASN A 212 -5.96 6.57 11.59
CA ASN A 212 -6.27 5.19 11.99
C ASN A 212 -6.30 5.04 13.52
N MET A 213 -5.29 5.58 14.22
CA MET A 213 -5.26 5.56 15.69
C MET A 213 -6.44 6.29 16.30
N ALA A 214 -6.85 7.43 15.73
CA ALA A 214 -8.03 8.16 16.20
C ALA A 214 -9.29 7.31 16.07
N THR A 215 -9.49 6.65 14.93
CA THR A 215 -10.59 5.71 14.72
C THR A 215 -10.55 4.55 15.72
N TYR A 216 -9.38 3.94 15.93
CA TYR A 216 -9.24 2.83 16.88
C TYR A 216 -9.53 3.26 18.32
N HIS A 217 -9.11 4.46 18.73
CA HIS A 217 -9.46 5.00 20.05
C HIS A 217 -10.94 5.28 20.16
N LEU A 218 -11.60 5.79 19.12
CA LEU A 218 -13.04 6.01 19.14
C LEU A 218 -13.80 4.69 19.30
N GLU A 219 -13.43 3.66 18.52
CA GLU A 219 -14.03 2.31 18.64
C GLU A 219 -13.71 1.64 19.99
N ASN A 220 -12.60 2.01 20.62
CA ASN A 220 -12.21 1.53 21.96
C ASN A 220 -12.82 2.37 23.11
N ASN A 221 -13.93 3.06 22.85
CA ASN A 221 -14.63 3.91 23.80
C ASN A 221 -13.74 4.98 24.46
N ALA A 222 -12.77 5.51 23.74
CA ALA A 222 -11.85 6.58 24.20
C ALA A 222 -11.94 7.83 23.30
N PRO A 223 -13.13 8.46 23.16
CA PRO A 223 -13.34 9.59 22.25
C PRO A 223 -12.44 10.80 22.54
N ASP A 224 -12.09 11.04 23.80
CA ASP A 224 -11.20 12.15 24.16
C ASP A 224 -9.75 11.91 23.70
N ARG A 225 -9.30 10.66 23.62
CA ARG A 225 -7.99 10.33 23.03
C ARG A 225 -8.03 10.47 21.51
N SER A 226 -9.11 10.03 20.88
CA SER A 226 -9.34 10.23 19.46
C SER A 226 -9.29 11.72 19.11
N LEU A 227 -10.05 12.56 19.83
CA LEU A 227 -10.11 14.01 19.58
C LEU A 227 -8.73 14.66 19.69
N ARG A 228 -7.97 14.37 20.77
CA ARG A 228 -6.61 14.91 20.93
C ARG A 228 -5.65 14.53 19.78
N LEU A 229 -5.77 13.32 19.24
CA LEU A 229 -4.97 12.92 18.07
C LEU A 229 -5.36 13.72 16.83
N LEU A 230 -6.66 13.89 16.60
CA LEU A 230 -7.18 14.63 15.45
C LEU A 230 -6.85 16.13 15.52
N GLU A 231 -6.89 16.74 16.72
CA GLU A 231 -6.47 18.12 16.92
C GLU A 231 -4.96 18.32 16.64
N LYS A 232 -4.13 17.37 17.07
CA LYS A 232 -2.70 17.37 16.74
C LYS A 232 -2.46 17.20 15.25
N LEU A 233 -3.23 16.32 14.59
CA LEU A 233 -3.13 16.13 13.16
C LEU A 233 -3.58 17.37 12.39
N GLU A 234 -4.66 18.03 12.80
CA GLU A 234 -5.12 19.29 12.22
C GLU A 234 -4.01 20.35 12.27
N GLN A 235 -3.38 20.54 13.45
CA GLN A 235 -2.28 21.48 13.59
C GLN A 235 -1.07 21.09 12.74
N PHE A 236 -0.68 19.81 12.76
CA PHE A 236 0.39 19.30 11.91
C PHE A 236 0.13 19.53 10.43
N ALA A 237 -1.11 19.31 9.97
CA ALA A 237 -1.50 19.52 8.59
C ALA A 237 -1.39 21.01 8.18
N LYS A 238 -1.81 21.93 9.07
CA LYS A 238 -1.65 23.38 8.88
C LYS A 238 -0.20 23.79 8.79
N ASP A 239 0.64 23.31 9.71
CA ASP A 239 2.06 23.64 9.77
C ASP A 239 2.83 23.15 8.52
N ASN A 240 2.37 22.05 7.90
CA ASN A 240 2.95 21.48 6.69
C ASN A 240 2.20 21.86 5.39
N GLY A 241 1.21 22.73 5.47
CA GLY A 241 0.46 23.24 4.31
C GLY A 241 -0.45 22.20 3.62
N SER A 242 -0.84 21.12 4.32
CA SER A 242 -1.68 20.07 3.79
C SER A 242 -3.16 20.30 4.06
N GLN A 243 -3.83 21.06 3.22
CA GLN A 243 -5.28 21.29 3.32
C GLN A 243 -6.10 20.00 3.25
N TYR A 244 -5.60 18.96 2.57
CA TYR A 244 -6.27 17.67 2.50
C TYR A 244 -6.35 17.00 3.88
N TYR A 245 -5.23 16.89 4.60
CA TYR A 245 -5.22 16.29 5.94
C TYR A 245 -5.87 17.19 7.00
N GLU A 246 -5.82 18.51 6.82
CA GLU A 246 -6.58 19.45 7.65
C GLU A 246 -8.09 19.18 7.54
N ALA A 247 -8.61 19.13 6.31
CA ALA A 247 -10.02 18.81 6.08
C ALA A 247 -10.41 17.45 6.65
N LYS A 248 -9.59 16.43 6.41
CA LYS A 248 -9.84 15.05 6.87
C LYS A 248 -9.87 14.97 8.40
N ALA A 249 -8.93 15.64 9.09
CA ALA A 249 -8.91 15.72 10.54
C ALA A 249 -10.17 16.41 11.13
N LEU A 250 -10.61 17.51 10.51
CA LEU A 250 -11.82 18.22 10.92
C LEU A 250 -13.10 17.39 10.72
N LEU A 251 -13.20 16.68 9.61
CA LEU A 251 -14.32 15.79 9.34
C LEU A 251 -14.37 14.63 10.35
N GLU A 252 -13.23 14.03 10.69
CA GLU A 252 -13.16 12.99 11.71
C GLU A 252 -13.45 13.54 13.12
N GLN A 253 -13.00 14.77 13.47
CA GLN A 253 -13.38 15.44 14.73
C GLN A 253 -14.92 15.59 14.82
N SER A 254 -15.58 15.94 13.73
CA SER A 254 -17.03 16.03 13.67
C SER A 254 -17.71 14.72 14.08
N LEU A 255 -17.18 13.58 13.59
CA LEU A 255 -17.72 12.26 13.98
C LEU A 255 -17.50 11.96 15.47
N VAL A 256 -16.34 12.36 16.02
CA VAL A 256 -16.07 12.18 17.46
C VAL A 256 -17.01 13.06 18.30
N PHE A 257 -17.21 14.35 17.96
CA PHE A 257 -18.16 15.19 18.66
C PHE A 257 -19.59 14.66 18.60
N LYS A 258 -20.00 14.17 17.43
CA LYS A 258 -21.31 13.53 17.27
C LYS A 258 -21.45 12.30 18.16
N SER A 259 -20.44 11.46 18.30
CA SER A 259 -20.45 10.29 19.17
C SER A 259 -20.58 10.67 20.66
N LYS A 260 -20.12 11.87 21.04
CA LYS A 260 -20.25 12.44 22.38
C LYS A 260 -21.59 13.15 22.63
N GLY A 261 -22.46 13.26 21.60
CA GLY A 261 -23.71 14.03 21.67
C GLY A 261 -23.52 15.55 21.57
N ASP A 262 -22.33 16.02 21.20
CA ASP A 262 -22.02 17.45 21.03
C ASP A 262 -22.32 17.86 19.57
N GLU A 263 -23.59 18.02 19.28
CA GLU A 263 -24.06 18.35 17.91
C GLU A 263 -23.56 19.74 17.44
N GLN A 264 -23.38 20.70 18.34
CA GLN A 264 -22.92 22.03 17.98
C GLN A 264 -21.48 22.00 17.44
N ASN A 265 -20.55 21.37 18.16
CA ASN A 265 -19.18 21.20 17.72
C ASN A 265 -19.07 20.26 16.52
N ALA A 266 -19.89 19.19 16.46
CA ALA A 266 -19.94 18.30 15.30
C ALA A 266 -20.26 19.08 14.00
N ILE A 267 -21.31 19.89 14.01
CA ILE A 267 -21.70 20.70 12.83
C ILE A 267 -20.61 21.73 12.49
N ALA A 268 -20.06 22.40 13.50
CA ALA A 268 -19.01 23.42 13.27
C ALA A 268 -17.78 22.80 12.58
N ARG A 269 -17.26 21.67 13.09
CA ARG A 269 -16.10 20.98 12.50
C ARG A 269 -16.40 20.42 11.12
N PHE A 270 -17.59 19.84 10.92
CA PHE A 270 -18.01 19.36 9.62
C PHE A 270 -18.00 20.48 8.56
N ASN A 271 -18.61 21.62 8.86
CA ASN A 271 -18.71 22.72 7.90
C ASN A 271 -17.32 23.23 7.47
N ILE A 272 -16.40 23.42 8.43
CA ILE A 272 -15.04 23.87 8.12
C ILE A 272 -14.33 22.83 7.25
N GLY A 273 -14.34 21.56 7.65
CA GLY A 273 -13.69 20.48 6.90
C GLY A 273 -14.28 20.30 5.50
N PHE A 274 -15.60 20.38 5.38
CA PHE A 274 -16.32 20.31 4.10
C PHE A 274 -15.95 21.47 3.15
N ASP A 275 -15.88 22.70 3.67
CA ASP A 275 -15.55 23.88 2.87
C ASP A 275 -14.09 23.80 2.36
N ILE A 276 -13.16 23.34 3.20
CA ILE A 276 -11.77 23.12 2.78
C ILE A 276 -11.74 21.99 1.70
N ALA A 277 -12.35 20.84 1.95
CA ALA A 277 -12.39 19.73 1.00
C ALA A 277 -12.96 20.14 -0.35
N LYS A 278 -14.03 20.96 -0.35
CA LYS A 278 -14.66 21.51 -1.55
C LYS A 278 -13.73 22.47 -2.27
N SER A 279 -13.03 23.35 -1.55
CA SER A 279 -12.13 24.36 -2.14
C SER A 279 -10.94 23.73 -2.87
N ILE A 280 -10.42 22.61 -2.36
CA ILE A 280 -9.30 21.87 -2.96
C ILE A 280 -9.75 20.78 -3.95
N GLY A 281 -11.05 20.59 -4.14
CA GLY A 281 -11.59 19.56 -5.04
C GLY A 281 -11.40 18.11 -4.57
N ALA A 282 -11.23 17.87 -3.27
CA ALA A 282 -11.06 16.54 -2.67
C ALA A 282 -12.40 15.78 -2.64
N LYS A 283 -12.75 15.18 -3.78
CA LYS A 283 -14.06 14.51 -3.99
C LYS A 283 -14.30 13.34 -3.06
N ASP A 284 -13.24 12.66 -2.64
CA ASP A 284 -13.25 11.51 -1.72
C ASP A 284 -13.63 11.90 -0.29
N LEU A 285 -13.43 13.17 0.09
CA LEU A 285 -13.83 13.72 1.38
C LEU A 285 -15.26 14.29 1.38
N LEU A 286 -15.88 14.42 0.22
CA LEU A 286 -17.22 14.99 0.09
C LEU A 286 -18.30 13.90 0.14
N PRO A 287 -19.48 14.16 0.74
CA PRO A 287 -20.58 13.22 0.70
C PRO A 287 -20.98 12.92 -0.77
N PRO A 288 -21.41 11.68 -1.08
CA PRO A 288 -21.84 11.33 -2.41
C PRO A 288 -22.96 12.30 -2.88
N LYS A 289 -22.83 12.77 -4.12
CA LYS A 289 -23.92 13.57 -4.72
C LYS A 289 -25.18 12.71 -4.76
N LYS A 290 -26.25 13.21 -4.15
CA LYS A 290 -27.58 12.61 -4.24
C LYS A 290 -28.12 12.67 -5.66
#